data_5ceaad308e7d0680a6811891cb9a8519
#
_entry.id   5ceaad308e7d0680a6811891cb9a8519
#
_cell.length_a   1.000
_cell.length_b   1.000
_cell.length_c   1.000
_cell.angle_alpha   90.00
_cell.angle_beta   90.00
_cell.angle_gamma   90.00
#
_symmetry.space_group_name_H-M   'P 1'
#
loop_
_entity.id
_entity.type
_entity.pdbx_description
1 polymer ?
#
loop_
_entity_poly.entity_id
_entity_poly.type
_entity_poly.pdbx_seq_one_letter_code
_entity_poly.pdbx_strand_id
1 'polypeptide(L)'
;MQIILDDTNVYEQLYPFAVVQHAANIRIGILTIKEKWELILGQEVKLKGQHITKGNEEADCILVDANIIPTKEWVANLLSSATVDTTVQESHLSKKLECSADIFKYNDWALRQDFNLFTCNRASEKISNSNTSINPSAIFIEKGAQIEHCILNASEGPIYIGKNALVMEGSMLRGPIAIGEGAVVKMGTKLYGASTIGPFCIAGGEIKNSVLFEYSNKAHDGYLGDSVIGSWCNLGAGTSNSNLQNDAGQIKSWDNKKQAFVPIGLKCGLLMGDYSRAAINTSFNTGTVVGICCNVFERGFPPKFIPDFSWGSDRYRLDQVFEHIDNWKKLKGKSITKEEKEKLENLYHQ
;
A
#
# COMPACT_ATOMS: atom_id res chain seq x y z
N MET A 1 -11.29 -5.43 -27.29
CA MET A 1 -10.13 -6.20 -26.74
C MET A 1 -10.14 -6.09 -25.24
N GLN A 2 -10.19 -7.22 -24.52
CA GLN A 2 -10.29 -7.28 -23.07
C GLN A 2 -8.90 -7.48 -22.45
N ILE A 3 -8.54 -6.68 -21.45
CA ILE A 3 -7.33 -6.90 -20.66
C ILE A 3 -7.66 -7.81 -19.49
N ILE A 4 -6.78 -8.80 -19.25
CA ILE A 4 -6.82 -9.69 -18.10
C ILE A 4 -5.50 -9.52 -17.32
N LEU A 5 -5.58 -9.13 -16.06
CA LEU A 5 -4.42 -9.05 -15.17
C LEU A 5 -4.25 -10.39 -14.45
N ASP A 6 -3.11 -11.06 -14.68
CA ASP A 6 -2.81 -12.39 -14.16
C ASP A 6 -1.75 -12.32 -13.06
N ASP A 7 -2.06 -12.84 -11.85
CA ASP A 7 -1.09 -12.91 -10.74
C ASP A 7 -0.53 -14.31 -10.48
N THR A 8 -0.90 -15.31 -11.29
CA THR A 8 -0.53 -16.73 -11.08
C THR A 8 0.98 -16.93 -10.87
N ASN A 9 1.81 -16.19 -11.58
CA ASN A 9 3.27 -16.34 -11.53
C ASN A 9 3.98 -15.27 -10.68
N VAL A 10 3.24 -14.28 -10.16
CA VAL A 10 3.84 -13.10 -9.53
C VAL A 10 3.43 -12.90 -8.06
N TYR A 11 2.39 -13.59 -7.57
CA TYR A 11 1.85 -13.37 -6.23
C TYR A 11 2.86 -13.74 -5.11
N GLU A 12 3.65 -14.82 -5.27
CA GLU A 12 4.60 -15.26 -4.25
C GLU A 12 5.72 -14.25 -3.97
N GLN A 13 6.21 -13.58 -5.03
CA GLN A 13 7.25 -12.56 -4.88
C GLN A 13 6.75 -11.27 -4.22
N LEU A 14 5.43 -11.07 -4.18
CA LEU A 14 4.77 -9.92 -3.55
C LEU A 14 4.23 -10.24 -2.14
N TYR A 15 4.67 -11.36 -1.55
CA TYR A 15 4.37 -11.68 -0.16
C TYR A 15 4.86 -10.55 0.78
N PRO A 16 4.07 -10.09 1.76
CA PRO A 16 2.80 -10.64 2.21
C PRO A 16 1.54 -9.95 1.60
N PHE A 17 1.67 -9.12 0.57
CA PHE A 17 0.60 -8.23 0.08
C PHE A 17 -0.32 -8.85 -0.99
N ALA A 18 0.11 -9.93 -1.62
CA ALA A 18 -0.70 -10.68 -2.60
C ALA A 18 -1.17 -12.05 -2.07
N VAL A 19 -1.24 -12.23 -0.74
CA VAL A 19 -1.71 -13.47 -0.10
C VAL A 19 -3.23 -13.48 0.03
N VAL A 20 -3.78 -12.41 0.62
CA VAL A 20 -5.24 -12.28 0.82
C VAL A 20 -5.94 -11.68 -0.39
N GLN A 21 -5.25 -10.85 -1.15
CA GLN A 21 -5.82 -10.16 -2.29
C GLN A 21 -5.03 -10.42 -3.58
N HIS A 22 -5.67 -10.20 -4.72
CA HIS A 22 -5.01 -10.29 -6.02
C HIS A 22 -3.94 -9.20 -6.14
N ALA A 23 -2.78 -9.50 -6.78
CA ALA A 23 -1.67 -8.56 -6.92
C ALA A 23 -2.05 -7.23 -7.60
N ALA A 24 -3.03 -7.24 -8.50
CA ALA A 24 -3.55 -6.02 -9.12
C ALA A 24 -4.25 -5.07 -8.12
N ASN A 25 -4.65 -5.54 -6.94
CA ASN A 25 -5.24 -4.71 -5.89
C ASN A 25 -4.18 -4.05 -4.99
N ILE A 26 -2.91 -4.31 -5.20
CA ILE A 26 -1.82 -3.62 -4.51
C ILE A 26 -1.90 -2.12 -4.81
N ARG A 27 -1.95 -1.31 -3.73
CA ARG A 27 -1.92 0.15 -3.82
C ARG A 27 -0.49 0.64 -3.93
N ILE A 28 -0.27 1.49 -4.93
CA ILE A 28 0.99 2.21 -5.13
C ILE A 28 0.67 3.56 -5.79
N GLY A 29 1.21 4.65 -5.30
CA GLY A 29 0.73 5.98 -5.70
C GLY A 29 -0.62 6.31 -5.07
N ILE A 30 -1.51 6.94 -5.82
CA ILE A 30 -2.89 7.29 -5.39
C ILE A 30 -3.80 6.05 -5.53
N LEU A 31 -3.61 5.27 -6.57
CA LEU A 31 -4.51 4.21 -7.04
C LEU A 31 -3.90 2.82 -6.82
N THR A 32 -4.74 1.77 -6.85
CA THR A 32 -4.26 0.40 -7.02
C THR A 32 -3.81 0.17 -8.47
N ILE A 33 -3.05 -0.91 -8.71
CA ILE A 33 -2.64 -1.27 -10.08
C ILE A 33 -3.88 -1.45 -10.97
N LYS A 34 -4.92 -2.16 -10.46
CA LYS A 34 -6.19 -2.36 -11.17
C LYS A 34 -6.86 -1.03 -11.53
N GLU A 35 -7.02 -0.13 -10.54
CA GLU A 35 -7.63 1.18 -10.75
C GLU A 35 -6.89 2.01 -11.81
N LYS A 36 -5.55 1.93 -11.89
CA LYS A 36 -4.77 2.59 -12.94
C LYS A 36 -5.12 2.05 -14.33
N TRP A 37 -5.15 0.73 -14.47
CA TRP A 37 -5.52 0.08 -15.72
C TRP A 37 -6.92 0.49 -16.18
N GLU A 38 -7.90 0.42 -15.28
CA GLU A 38 -9.30 0.78 -15.57
C GLU A 38 -9.44 2.26 -15.95
N LEU A 39 -8.74 3.14 -15.25
CA LEU A 39 -8.76 4.58 -15.56
C LEU A 39 -8.12 4.88 -16.93
N ILE A 40 -7.03 4.20 -17.29
CA ILE A 40 -6.36 4.40 -18.58
C ILE A 40 -7.21 3.86 -19.74
N LEU A 41 -7.84 2.69 -19.55
CA LEU A 41 -8.64 2.03 -20.59
C LEU A 41 -10.06 2.59 -20.70
N GLY A 42 -10.58 3.24 -19.63
CA GLY A 42 -11.97 3.67 -19.54
C GLY A 42 -12.96 2.52 -19.44
N GLN A 43 -12.51 1.32 -19.05
CA GLN A 43 -13.33 0.11 -18.89
C GLN A 43 -12.76 -0.79 -17.80
N GLU A 44 -13.59 -1.69 -17.27
CA GLU A 44 -13.15 -2.68 -16.28
C GLU A 44 -12.16 -3.69 -16.88
N VAL A 45 -11.19 -4.11 -16.05
CA VAL A 45 -10.26 -5.20 -16.37
C VAL A 45 -10.67 -6.47 -15.64
N LYS A 46 -10.48 -7.62 -16.29
CA LYS A 46 -10.67 -8.93 -15.65
C LYS A 46 -9.43 -9.32 -14.86
N LEU A 47 -9.63 -10.10 -13.81
CA LEU A 47 -8.55 -10.65 -13.00
C LEU A 47 -8.49 -12.17 -13.19
N LYS A 48 -7.25 -12.72 -13.26
CA LYS A 48 -6.97 -14.14 -13.30
C LYS A 48 -5.86 -14.44 -12.30
N GLY A 49 -5.97 -15.56 -11.57
CA GLY A 49 -4.93 -15.95 -10.63
C GLY A 49 -5.37 -16.98 -9.61
N GLN A 50 -4.52 -17.20 -8.62
CA GLN A 50 -4.71 -18.26 -7.63
C GLN A 50 -6.00 -18.13 -6.81
N HIS A 51 -6.51 -16.93 -6.64
CA HIS A 51 -7.66 -16.64 -5.79
C HIS A 51 -8.95 -16.39 -6.58
N ILE A 52 -8.96 -16.65 -7.88
CA ILE A 52 -10.11 -16.40 -8.76
C ILE A 52 -10.49 -17.71 -9.44
N THR A 53 -11.74 -18.14 -9.25
CA THR A 53 -12.29 -19.27 -9.98
C THR A 53 -12.31 -18.98 -11.50
N LYS A 54 -11.80 -19.95 -12.27
CA LYS A 54 -11.63 -19.87 -13.74
C LYS A 54 -12.87 -19.29 -14.42
N GLY A 55 -12.74 -18.07 -14.95
CA GLY A 55 -13.64 -17.57 -15.98
C GLY A 55 -13.23 -18.16 -17.33
N ASN A 56 -14.18 -18.37 -18.22
CA ASN A 56 -13.88 -18.79 -19.60
C ASN A 56 -12.96 -17.76 -20.25
N GLU A 57 -11.83 -18.21 -20.80
CA GLU A 57 -10.96 -17.36 -21.63
C GLU A 57 -11.74 -17.01 -22.91
N GLU A 58 -11.98 -15.73 -23.11
CA GLU A 58 -12.57 -15.23 -24.36
C GLU A 58 -11.48 -15.14 -25.43
N ALA A 59 -11.82 -15.45 -26.67
CA ALA A 59 -10.87 -15.58 -27.79
C ALA A 59 -10.14 -14.28 -28.18
N ASP A 60 -10.46 -13.13 -27.56
CA ASP A 60 -9.90 -11.80 -27.91
C ASP A 60 -9.47 -11.03 -26.65
N CYS A 61 -8.55 -11.62 -25.88
CA CYS A 61 -8.02 -11.00 -24.66
C CYS A 61 -6.49 -10.90 -24.70
N ILE A 62 -5.96 -9.86 -24.04
CA ILE A 62 -4.52 -9.71 -23.74
C ILE A 62 -4.30 -10.04 -22.27
N LEU A 63 -3.42 -11.01 -22.02
CA LEU A 63 -2.98 -11.39 -20.68
C LEU A 63 -1.76 -10.55 -20.30
N VAL A 64 -1.81 -9.91 -19.13
CA VAL A 64 -0.74 -9.05 -18.62
C VAL A 64 -0.43 -9.44 -17.16
N ASP A 65 0.84 -9.49 -16.79
CA ASP A 65 1.24 -9.71 -15.39
C ASP A 65 0.65 -8.64 -14.47
N ALA A 66 -0.02 -9.05 -13.41
CA ALA A 66 -0.75 -8.17 -12.51
C ALA A 66 0.14 -7.24 -11.64
N ASN A 67 1.46 -7.45 -11.65
CA ASN A 67 2.45 -6.63 -10.95
C ASN A 67 3.02 -5.48 -11.80
N ILE A 68 2.49 -5.28 -13.02
CA ILE A 68 2.91 -4.19 -13.91
C ILE A 68 2.10 -2.92 -13.60
N ILE A 69 2.80 -1.84 -13.28
CA ILE A 69 2.24 -0.51 -13.06
C ILE A 69 2.25 0.23 -14.39
N PRO A 70 1.08 0.47 -15.02
CA PRO A 70 1.00 1.01 -16.37
C PRO A 70 1.10 2.55 -16.41
N THR A 71 1.50 3.09 -17.58
CA THR A 71 1.21 4.47 -17.97
C THR A 71 0.35 4.49 -19.23
N LYS A 72 -0.27 5.63 -19.55
CA LYS A 72 -1.07 5.80 -20.78
C LYS A 72 -0.27 5.44 -22.04
N GLU A 73 0.97 5.92 -22.10
CA GLU A 73 1.85 5.70 -23.26
C GLU A 73 2.20 4.22 -23.43
N TRP A 74 2.54 3.55 -22.32
CA TRP A 74 2.85 2.11 -22.37
C TRP A 74 1.64 1.28 -22.81
N VAL A 75 0.44 1.57 -22.27
CA VAL A 75 -0.79 0.88 -22.65
C VAL A 75 -1.13 1.14 -24.14
N ALA A 76 -0.97 2.37 -24.62
CA ALA A 76 -1.18 2.68 -26.04
C ALA A 76 -0.25 1.87 -26.95
N ASN A 77 1.03 1.74 -26.58
CA ASN A 77 2.00 0.93 -27.31
C ASN A 77 1.61 -0.57 -27.27
N LEU A 78 1.20 -1.08 -26.10
CA LEU A 78 0.74 -2.46 -25.95
C LEU A 78 -0.45 -2.78 -26.86
N LEU A 79 -1.44 -1.88 -26.92
CA LEU A 79 -2.65 -2.06 -27.74
C LEU A 79 -2.41 -1.92 -29.25
N SER A 80 -1.35 -1.20 -29.66
CA SER A 80 -0.99 -1.01 -31.06
C SER A 80 -0.05 -2.08 -31.61
N SER A 81 0.59 -2.87 -30.75
CA SER A 81 1.55 -3.90 -31.17
C SER A 81 0.81 -5.14 -31.66
N ALA A 82 1.15 -5.60 -32.87
CA ALA A 82 0.60 -6.84 -33.47
C ALA A 82 1.09 -8.12 -32.73
N THR A 83 2.18 -8.00 -31.95
CA THR A 83 2.72 -9.04 -31.06
C THR A 83 2.73 -8.49 -29.66
N VAL A 84 2.00 -9.15 -28.75
CA VAL A 84 1.99 -8.80 -27.32
C VAL A 84 3.34 -9.23 -26.73
N ASP A 85 4.34 -8.36 -26.79
CA ASP A 85 5.56 -8.53 -26.02
C ASP A 85 5.31 -7.99 -24.60
N THR A 86 4.91 -8.87 -23.69
CA THR A 86 4.71 -8.55 -22.27
C THR A 86 6.02 -8.48 -21.49
N THR A 87 7.18 -8.65 -22.16
CA THR A 87 8.48 -8.46 -21.52
C THR A 87 8.69 -6.97 -21.27
N VAL A 88 8.36 -6.58 -20.04
CA VAL A 88 8.66 -5.23 -19.52
C VAL A 88 10.16 -5.18 -19.27
N GLN A 89 10.92 -4.64 -20.23
CA GLN A 89 12.24 -4.10 -19.91
C GLN A 89 12.02 -2.87 -19.01
N GLU A 90 12.90 -2.65 -18.03
CA GLU A 90 12.89 -1.41 -17.24
C GLU A 90 12.82 -0.21 -18.20
N SER A 91 11.66 0.42 -18.23
CA SER A 91 11.40 1.54 -19.11
C SER A 91 10.89 2.72 -18.28
N HIS A 92 11.04 3.93 -18.79
CA HIS A 92 10.41 5.10 -18.17
C HIS A 92 8.87 5.03 -18.27
N LEU A 93 8.35 4.13 -19.10
CA LEU A 93 6.93 4.03 -19.45
C LEU A 93 6.13 3.10 -18.53
N SER A 94 6.77 2.19 -17.82
CA SER A 94 6.11 1.28 -16.87
C SER A 94 7.09 0.83 -15.81
N LYS A 95 6.58 0.31 -14.68
CA LYS A 95 7.37 -0.35 -13.65
C LYS A 95 6.78 -1.72 -13.35
N LYS A 96 7.63 -2.67 -12.99
CA LYS A 96 7.22 -4.00 -12.58
C LYS A 96 7.67 -4.23 -11.14
N LEU A 97 6.76 -4.71 -10.29
CA LEU A 97 7.08 -5.06 -8.91
C LEU A 97 7.72 -6.45 -8.88
N GLU A 98 9.03 -6.51 -8.66
CA GLU A 98 9.77 -7.77 -8.56
C GLU A 98 9.83 -8.30 -7.11
N CYS A 99 9.57 -7.42 -6.13
CA CYS A 99 9.45 -7.77 -4.73
C CYS A 99 8.56 -6.77 -3.98
N SER A 100 8.16 -7.13 -2.78
CA SER A 100 7.27 -6.30 -1.94
C SER A 100 7.83 -4.92 -1.59
N ALA A 101 9.14 -4.78 -1.51
CA ALA A 101 9.77 -3.48 -1.24
C ALA A 101 9.68 -2.51 -2.42
N ASP A 102 9.47 -3.00 -3.63
CA ASP A 102 9.34 -2.14 -4.80
C ASP A 102 8.09 -1.25 -4.72
N ILE A 103 7.12 -1.62 -3.88
CA ILE A 103 5.92 -0.83 -3.60
C ILE A 103 6.32 0.55 -3.05
N PHE A 104 7.14 0.63 -2.00
CA PHE A 104 7.59 1.94 -1.48
C PHE A 104 8.70 2.56 -2.35
N LYS A 105 9.55 1.76 -3.01
CA LYS A 105 10.62 2.28 -3.87
C LYS A 105 10.09 3.00 -5.11
N TYR A 106 9.02 2.47 -5.72
CA TYR A 106 8.40 3.07 -6.90
C TYR A 106 7.26 4.02 -6.58
N ASN A 107 6.95 4.24 -5.30
CA ASN A 107 5.81 5.07 -4.88
C ASN A 107 5.95 6.54 -5.31
N ASP A 108 7.17 7.11 -5.31
CA ASP A 108 7.41 8.48 -5.80
C ASP A 108 7.01 8.60 -7.29
N TRP A 109 7.52 7.69 -8.10
CA TRP A 109 7.20 7.67 -9.53
C TRP A 109 5.70 7.47 -9.74
N ALA A 110 5.08 6.53 -9.03
CA ALA A 110 3.66 6.23 -9.16
C ALA A 110 2.78 7.41 -8.73
N LEU A 111 3.11 8.10 -7.63
CA LEU A 111 2.39 9.29 -7.17
C LEU A 111 2.38 10.40 -8.22
N ARG A 112 3.51 10.65 -8.88
CA ARG A 112 3.60 11.67 -9.94
C ARG A 112 2.80 11.29 -11.18
N GLN A 113 2.86 10.01 -11.61
CA GLN A 113 2.06 9.51 -12.73
C GLN A 113 0.56 9.60 -12.41
N ASP A 114 0.15 9.11 -11.25
CA ASP A 114 -1.24 9.12 -10.83
C ASP A 114 -1.81 10.51 -10.64
N PHE A 115 -1.03 11.43 -10.07
CA PHE A 115 -1.48 12.81 -9.90
C PHE A 115 -1.90 13.41 -11.23
N ASN A 116 -1.05 13.30 -12.26
CA ASN A 116 -1.36 13.80 -13.58
C ASN A 116 -2.53 13.05 -14.22
N LEU A 117 -2.57 11.72 -14.08
CA LEU A 117 -3.61 10.87 -14.68
C LEU A 117 -4.98 11.14 -14.03
N PHE A 118 -5.01 11.22 -12.70
CA PHE A 118 -6.25 11.20 -11.92
C PHE A 118 -6.85 12.59 -11.70
N THR A 119 -6.03 13.66 -11.75
CA THR A 119 -6.50 15.04 -11.55
C THR A 119 -6.72 15.82 -12.85
N CYS A 120 -6.30 15.26 -13.99
CA CYS A 120 -6.45 15.90 -15.30
C CYS A 120 -7.93 16.27 -15.58
N ASN A 121 -8.15 17.52 -15.97
CA ASN A 121 -9.48 18.07 -16.26
C ASN A 121 -10.48 18.04 -15.09
N ARG A 122 -9.98 17.94 -13.84
CA ARG A 122 -10.78 17.99 -12.64
C ARG A 122 -10.49 19.26 -11.85
N ALA A 123 -11.50 19.79 -11.17
CA ALA A 123 -11.36 20.98 -10.31
C ALA A 123 -10.99 20.55 -8.88
N SER A 124 -9.97 21.18 -8.32
CA SER A 124 -9.62 21.06 -6.91
C SER A 124 -10.48 22.00 -6.05
N GLU A 125 -10.83 21.57 -4.82
CA GLU A 125 -11.33 22.48 -3.81
C GLU A 125 -10.25 23.51 -3.43
N LYS A 126 -10.68 24.65 -2.90
CA LYS A 126 -9.78 25.74 -2.50
C LYS A 126 -9.04 25.38 -1.21
N ILE A 127 -7.76 25.71 -1.15
CA ILE A 127 -6.98 25.64 0.09
C ILE A 127 -7.49 26.74 1.04
N SER A 128 -7.89 26.35 2.27
CA SER A 128 -8.30 27.30 3.31
C SER A 128 -7.14 28.25 3.67
N ASN A 129 -7.49 29.52 3.93
CA ASN A 129 -6.53 30.56 4.32
C ASN A 129 -5.83 30.30 5.68
N SER A 130 -6.33 29.38 6.48
CA SER A 130 -5.67 28.96 7.73
C SER A 130 -4.40 28.16 7.48
N ASN A 131 -4.23 27.59 6.27
CA ASN A 131 -3.10 26.76 5.92
C ASN A 131 -1.97 27.57 5.29
N THR A 132 -0.72 27.13 5.53
CA THR A 132 0.45 27.60 4.78
C THR A 132 0.69 26.65 3.61
N SER A 133 0.69 27.17 2.38
CA SER A 133 0.94 26.34 1.18
C SER A 133 2.15 26.85 0.39
N ILE A 134 2.96 25.90 -0.10
CA ILE A 134 4.09 26.15 -1.02
C ILE A 134 3.80 25.34 -2.29
N ASN A 135 3.88 25.99 -3.45
CA ASN A 135 3.53 25.46 -4.76
C ASN A 135 2.07 24.91 -4.82
N PRO A 136 1.06 25.78 -4.56
CA PRO A 136 -0.34 25.38 -4.46
C PRO A 136 -0.90 24.77 -5.75
N SER A 137 -0.33 25.04 -6.92
CA SER A 137 -0.73 24.44 -8.19
C SER A 137 -0.49 22.94 -8.29
N ALA A 138 0.39 22.40 -7.45
CA ALA A 138 0.66 20.97 -7.33
C ALA A 138 -0.08 20.33 -6.13
N ILE A 139 -1.11 21.00 -5.60
CA ILE A 139 -1.97 20.49 -4.51
C ILE A 139 -3.37 20.30 -5.07
N PHE A 140 -3.91 19.08 -4.96
CA PHE A 140 -5.27 18.74 -5.36
C PHE A 140 -6.07 18.26 -4.16
N ILE A 141 -7.20 18.90 -3.91
CA ILE A 141 -8.09 18.61 -2.79
C ILE A 141 -9.45 18.21 -3.33
N GLU A 142 -9.91 17.03 -2.96
CA GLU A 142 -11.23 16.52 -3.31
C GLU A 142 -12.33 17.14 -2.45
N LYS A 143 -13.56 17.03 -2.95
CA LYS A 143 -14.77 17.51 -2.27
C LYS A 143 -14.93 16.91 -0.87
N GLY A 144 -15.23 17.75 0.10
CA GLY A 144 -15.50 17.35 1.50
C GLY A 144 -14.27 17.11 2.35
N ALA A 145 -13.05 17.21 1.78
CA ALA A 145 -11.83 17.15 2.58
C ALA A 145 -11.71 18.39 3.49
N GLN A 146 -11.23 18.17 4.72
CA GLN A 146 -11.07 19.21 5.75
C GLN A 146 -9.60 19.32 6.12
N ILE A 147 -9.02 20.49 5.92
CA ILE A 147 -7.61 20.78 6.19
C ILE A 147 -7.52 22.19 6.76
N GLU A 148 -7.20 22.32 8.05
CA GLU A 148 -7.09 23.60 8.72
C GLU A 148 -5.82 23.68 9.55
N HIS A 149 -5.18 24.86 9.56
CA HIS A 149 -3.96 25.14 10.33
C HIS A 149 -2.80 24.16 10.08
N CYS A 150 -2.62 23.74 8.80
CA CYS A 150 -1.59 22.81 8.36
C CYS A 150 -0.55 23.49 7.46
N ILE A 151 0.59 22.81 7.26
CA ILE A 151 1.63 23.21 6.31
C ILE A 151 1.64 22.20 5.15
N LEU A 152 1.35 22.68 3.93
CA LEU A 152 1.28 21.90 2.70
C LEU A 152 2.40 22.34 1.76
N ASN A 153 3.49 21.58 1.69
CA ASN A 153 4.65 21.89 0.86
C ASN A 153 4.76 20.93 -0.33
N ALA A 154 4.34 21.39 -1.51
CA ALA A 154 4.41 20.64 -2.76
C ALA A 154 5.63 21.03 -3.63
N SER A 155 6.72 21.57 -3.04
CA SER A 155 7.91 21.98 -3.79
C SER A 155 8.71 20.79 -4.38
N GLU A 156 8.68 19.63 -3.73
CA GLU A 156 9.39 18.42 -4.16
C GLU A 156 8.50 17.44 -4.94
N GLY A 157 7.18 17.59 -4.85
CA GLY A 157 6.22 16.73 -5.54
C GLY A 157 4.77 17.05 -5.17
N PRO A 158 3.80 16.48 -5.89
CA PRO A 158 2.40 16.79 -5.72
C PRO A 158 1.85 16.31 -4.37
N ILE A 159 0.77 16.98 -3.92
CA ILE A 159 -0.03 16.55 -2.76
C ILE A 159 -1.46 16.31 -3.24
N TYR A 160 -1.95 15.09 -3.10
CA TYR A 160 -3.33 14.70 -3.34
C TYR A 160 -4.03 14.42 -2.02
N ILE A 161 -5.19 15.05 -1.81
CA ILE A 161 -6.03 14.85 -0.62
C ILE A 161 -7.42 14.42 -1.08
N GLY A 162 -7.76 13.18 -0.75
CA GLY A 162 -8.95 12.47 -1.20
C GLY A 162 -10.24 12.97 -0.56
N LYS A 163 -11.36 12.55 -1.14
CA LYS A 163 -12.71 12.90 -0.74
C LYS A 163 -12.95 12.62 0.75
N ASN A 164 -13.55 13.60 1.47
CA ASN A 164 -13.87 13.50 2.90
C ASN A 164 -12.66 13.17 3.80
N ALA A 165 -11.43 13.32 3.33
CA ALA A 165 -10.25 13.17 4.18
C ALA A 165 -10.17 14.29 5.22
N LEU A 166 -9.62 13.98 6.40
CA LEU A 166 -9.40 14.96 7.47
C LEU A 166 -7.90 15.07 7.77
N VAL A 167 -7.34 16.27 7.60
CA VAL A 167 -5.98 16.58 8.03
C VAL A 167 -6.07 17.55 9.20
N MET A 168 -5.76 17.06 10.41
CA MET A 168 -5.89 17.81 11.65
C MET A 168 -4.74 18.80 11.81
N GLU A 169 -4.98 19.77 12.67
CA GLU A 169 -4.17 20.96 12.92
C GLU A 169 -2.70 20.62 13.25
N GLY A 170 -1.79 21.47 12.82
CA GLY A 170 -0.36 21.35 13.06
C GLY A 170 0.34 20.28 12.22
N SER A 171 -0.39 19.59 11.34
CA SER A 171 0.22 18.60 10.44
C SER A 171 1.08 19.25 9.36
N MET A 172 2.21 18.63 9.05
CA MET A 172 3.18 19.07 8.04
C MET A 172 3.31 18.02 6.95
N LEU A 173 2.90 18.38 5.74
CA LEU A 173 2.91 17.51 4.57
C LEU A 173 3.92 18.04 3.55
N ARG A 174 4.94 17.25 3.21
CA ARG A 174 5.90 17.56 2.14
C ARG A 174 5.80 16.50 1.05
N GLY A 175 5.29 16.88 -0.12
CA GLY A 175 5.06 15.98 -1.26
C GLY A 175 6.33 15.30 -1.83
N PRO A 176 6.15 14.24 -2.65
CA PRO A 176 4.86 13.75 -3.13
C PRO A 176 4.09 12.95 -2.07
N ILE A 177 2.80 13.22 -1.92
CA ILE A 177 1.93 12.57 -0.92
C ILE A 177 0.56 12.29 -1.51
N ALA A 178 -0.03 11.14 -1.16
CA ALA A 178 -1.45 10.89 -1.34
C ALA A 178 -2.11 10.56 -0.01
N ILE A 179 -3.25 11.22 0.25
CA ILE A 179 -4.15 10.91 1.35
C ILE A 179 -5.45 10.41 0.72
N GLY A 180 -5.84 9.17 0.98
CA GLY A 180 -7.01 8.51 0.40
C GLY A 180 -8.34 9.02 0.94
N GLU A 181 -9.44 8.58 0.32
CA GLU A 181 -10.80 8.93 0.73
C GLU A 181 -11.03 8.56 2.21
N GLY A 182 -11.64 9.49 2.97
CA GLY A 182 -12.00 9.26 4.37
C GLY A 182 -10.83 8.98 5.31
N ALA A 183 -9.59 9.15 4.85
CA ALA A 183 -8.42 8.98 5.71
C ALA A 183 -8.29 10.13 6.70
N VAL A 184 -7.71 9.85 7.87
CA VAL A 184 -7.50 10.83 8.93
C VAL A 184 -6.01 10.97 9.21
N VAL A 185 -5.47 12.16 9.05
CA VAL A 185 -4.12 12.54 9.51
C VAL A 185 -4.27 13.26 10.85
N LYS A 186 -3.68 12.69 11.90
CA LYS A 186 -3.81 13.19 13.28
C LYS A 186 -3.00 14.47 13.49
N MET A 187 -3.33 15.22 14.55
CA MET A 187 -2.66 16.48 14.90
C MET A 187 -1.13 16.35 14.94
N GLY A 188 -0.43 17.34 14.39
CA GLY A 188 1.03 17.43 14.46
C GLY A 188 1.79 16.34 13.70
N THR A 189 1.12 15.60 12.81
CA THR A 189 1.74 14.55 12.00
C THR A 189 2.76 15.12 11.01
N LYS A 190 3.89 14.42 10.86
CA LYS A 190 4.92 14.73 9.87
C LYS A 190 4.86 13.68 8.75
N LEU A 191 4.39 14.08 7.57
CA LEU A 191 4.36 13.25 6.36
C LEU A 191 5.32 13.81 5.33
N TYR A 192 6.27 12.99 4.87
CA TYR A 192 7.22 13.42 3.85
C TYR A 192 7.84 12.23 3.09
N GLY A 193 8.60 12.53 2.03
CA GLY A 193 8.96 11.51 1.06
C GLY A 193 7.72 10.95 0.39
N ALA A 194 7.89 10.01 -0.50
CA ALA A 194 6.79 9.45 -1.30
C ALA A 194 5.84 8.59 -0.45
N SER A 195 4.91 9.24 0.27
CA SER A 195 4.02 8.56 1.21
C SER A 195 2.58 8.49 0.73
N THR A 196 1.96 7.31 0.83
CA THR A 196 0.55 7.06 0.54
C THR A 196 -0.17 6.59 1.79
N ILE A 197 -1.18 7.36 2.21
CA ILE A 197 -2.12 6.98 3.27
C ILE A 197 -3.39 6.52 2.56
N GLY A 198 -3.63 5.23 2.52
CA GLY A 198 -4.77 4.62 1.82
C GLY A 198 -6.13 5.05 2.37
N PRO A 199 -7.22 4.70 1.66
CA PRO A 199 -8.58 5.05 2.07
C PRO A 199 -8.90 4.57 3.50
N PHE A 200 -9.59 5.40 4.27
CA PHE A 200 -10.05 5.14 5.64
C PHE A 200 -8.95 4.78 6.65
N CYS A 201 -7.69 5.01 6.30
CA CYS A 201 -6.55 4.89 7.22
C CYS A 201 -6.52 5.99 8.25
N ILE A 202 -5.82 5.74 9.37
CA ILE A 202 -5.48 6.77 10.36
C ILE A 202 -3.97 6.85 10.45
N ALA A 203 -3.41 8.01 10.12
CA ALA A 203 -1.97 8.29 10.14
C ALA A 203 -1.63 9.28 11.27
N GLY A 204 -0.54 9.04 12.00
CA GLY A 204 -0.04 9.89 13.08
C GLY A 204 1.46 9.70 13.33
N GLY A 205 2.08 10.64 14.02
CA GLY A 205 3.51 10.64 14.31
C GLY A 205 4.36 11.03 13.10
N GLU A 206 5.42 10.29 12.85
CA GLU A 206 6.33 10.55 11.72
C GLU A 206 6.27 9.41 10.70
N ILE A 207 5.92 9.73 9.44
CA ILE A 207 5.82 8.77 8.35
C ILE A 207 6.60 9.29 7.16
N LYS A 208 7.51 8.46 6.64
CA LYS A 208 8.38 8.79 5.52
C LYS A 208 8.40 7.66 4.49
N ASN A 209 8.20 8.01 3.21
CA ASN A 209 8.38 7.07 2.09
C ASN A 209 7.70 5.71 2.33
N SER A 210 6.44 5.73 2.75
CA SER A 210 5.70 4.55 3.17
C SER A 210 4.31 4.49 2.53
N VAL A 211 3.82 3.27 2.34
CA VAL A 211 2.51 3.02 1.75
C VAL A 211 1.65 2.25 2.76
N LEU A 212 0.52 2.83 3.15
CA LEU A 212 -0.51 2.16 3.93
C LEU A 212 -1.69 1.82 3.00
N PHE A 213 -2.10 0.56 3.01
CA PHE A 213 -3.31 0.13 2.31
C PHE A 213 -4.54 0.55 3.11
N GLU A 214 -5.73 0.28 2.59
CA GLU A 214 -6.96 0.78 3.20
C GLU A 214 -7.21 0.24 4.63
N TYR A 215 -7.94 1.02 5.42
CA TYR A 215 -8.40 0.71 6.78
C TYR A 215 -7.30 0.45 7.81
N SER A 216 -6.05 0.79 7.53
CA SER A 216 -4.92 0.57 8.43
C SER A 216 -4.63 1.80 9.30
N ASN A 217 -4.15 1.56 10.52
CA ASN A 217 -3.91 2.59 11.50
C ASN A 217 -2.45 2.61 11.96
N LYS A 218 -1.79 3.76 11.77
CA LYS A 218 -0.56 4.21 12.43
C LYS A 218 -0.89 5.52 13.14
N ALA A 219 -1.81 5.48 14.09
CA ALA A 219 -2.53 6.65 14.60
C ALA A 219 -1.77 7.49 15.63
N HIS A 220 -0.67 7.03 16.16
CA HIS A 220 0.06 7.61 17.29
C HIS A 220 1.51 7.93 16.94
N ASP A 221 2.27 8.55 17.85
CA ASP A 221 3.69 8.79 17.70
C ASP A 221 4.48 7.49 17.48
N GLY A 222 5.67 7.63 16.95
CA GLY A 222 6.56 6.61 16.45
C GLY A 222 6.92 6.86 14.99
N TYR A 223 8.06 6.32 14.56
CA TYR A 223 8.57 6.47 13.20
C TYR A 223 8.17 5.29 12.31
N LEU A 224 7.65 5.57 11.12
CA LEU A 224 7.42 4.59 10.05
C LEU A 224 8.12 5.06 8.77
N GLY A 225 9.17 4.36 8.36
CA GLY A 225 9.95 4.75 7.18
C GLY A 225 10.26 3.59 6.25
N ASP A 226 10.25 3.86 4.93
CA ASP A 226 10.53 2.91 3.84
C ASP A 226 9.77 1.59 4.02
N SER A 227 8.44 1.70 4.28
CA SER A 227 7.59 0.61 4.76
C SER A 227 6.33 0.43 3.91
N VAL A 228 5.77 -0.78 3.95
CA VAL A 228 4.45 -1.06 3.39
C VAL A 228 3.60 -1.76 4.45
N ILE A 229 2.40 -1.24 4.67
CA ILE A 229 1.44 -1.78 5.62
C ILE A 229 0.20 -2.20 4.85
N GLY A 230 -0.15 -3.46 4.93
CA GLY A 230 -1.33 -4.06 4.30
C GLY A 230 -2.65 -3.49 4.83
N SER A 231 -3.76 -4.04 4.37
CA SER A 231 -5.10 -3.60 4.76
C SER A 231 -5.48 -4.09 6.17
N TRP A 232 -6.27 -3.29 6.88
CA TRP A 232 -6.81 -3.64 8.21
C TRP A 232 -5.73 -3.90 9.28
N CYS A 233 -4.55 -3.33 9.12
CA CYS A 233 -3.46 -3.40 10.09
C CYS A 233 -3.61 -2.36 11.19
N ASN A 234 -3.01 -2.62 12.36
CA ASN A 234 -2.94 -1.63 13.44
C ASN A 234 -1.57 -1.64 14.10
N LEU A 235 -0.90 -0.49 14.09
CA LEU A 235 0.34 -0.27 14.83
C LEU A 235 0.01 0.46 16.13
N GLY A 236 0.29 -0.17 17.27
CA GLY A 236 0.08 0.39 18.60
C GLY A 236 0.88 1.67 18.84
N ALA A 237 0.50 2.47 19.83
CA ALA A 237 1.18 3.71 20.17
C ALA A 237 2.69 3.48 20.45
N GLY A 238 3.55 4.38 19.97
CA GLY A 238 4.99 4.27 20.11
C GLY A 238 5.66 3.24 19.19
N THR A 239 4.89 2.49 18.39
CA THR A 239 5.47 1.56 17.42
C THR A 239 6.36 2.30 16.43
N SER A 240 7.60 1.81 16.28
CA SER A 240 8.60 2.38 15.38
C SER A 240 9.35 1.30 14.61
N ASN A 241 9.87 1.64 13.45
CA ASN A 241 10.77 0.77 12.70
C ASN A 241 12.09 1.45 12.38
N SER A 242 13.17 0.68 12.33
CA SER A 242 14.40 1.09 11.69
C SER A 242 14.31 0.83 10.18
N ASN A 243 14.79 1.75 9.35
CA ASN A 243 14.82 1.62 7.89
C ASN A 243 16.22 1.67 7.28
N LEU A 244 17.23 1.94 8.09
CA LEU A 244 18.65 1.96 7.75
C LEU A 244 19.42 1.25 8.86
N GLN A 245 20.38 0.40 8.52
CA GLN A 245 21.25 -0.25 9.51
C GLN A 245 22.26 0.75 10.11
N ASN A 246 22.66 0.54 11.36
CA ASN A 246 23.62 1.42 12.04
C ASN A 246 24.98 1.48 11.35
N ASP A 247 25.38 0.39 10.69
CA ASP A 247 26.62 0.29 9.88
C ASP A 247 26.43 0.74 8.42
N ALA A 248 25.23 1.23 8.07
CA ALA A 248 24.83 1.57 6.70
C ALA A 248 25.01 0.43 5.68
N GLY A 249 25.03 -0.80 6.14
CA GLY A 249 25.18 -2.02 5.33
C GLY A 249 23.90 -2.40 4.56
N GLN A 250 24.05 -3.45 3.75
CA GLN A 250 22.96 -4.04 2.97
C GLN A 250 21.91 -4.68 3.89
N ILE A 251 20.65 -4.26 3.74
CA ILE A 251 19.52 -4.88 4.43
C ILE A 251 19.14 -6.15 3.72
N LYS A 252 18.88 -7.21 4.52
CA LYS A 252 18.26 -8.44 4.03
C LYS A 252 16.83 -8.51 4.53
N SER A 253 15.90 -8.89 3.63
CA SER A 253 14.49 -9.13 3.92
C SER A 253 14.09 -10.52 3.46
N TRP A 254 13.03 -11.07 4.04
CA TRP A 254 12.51 -12.40 3.68
C TRP A 254 11.93 -12.39 2.26
N ASP A 255 12.34 -13.37 1.47
CA ASP A 255 11.80 -13.66 0.13
C ASP A 255 11.03 -14.99 0.22
N ASN A 256 9.71 -14.92 0.11
CA ASN A 256 8.85 -16.09 0.31
C ASN A 256 9.02 -17.13 -0.82
N LYS A 257 9.28 -16.70 -2.03
CA LYS A 257 9.53 -17.60 -3.17
C LYS A 257 10.82 -18.37 -3.01
N LYS A 258 11.87 -17.74 -2.44
CA LYS A 258 13.18 -18.37 -2.21
C LYS A 258 13.29 -19.02 -0.83
N GLN A 259 12.34 -18.79 0.07
CA GLN A 259 12.39 -19.26 1.46
C GLN A 259 13.71 -18.85 2.16
N ALA A 260 14.17 -17.62 1.94
CA ALA A 260 15.47 -17.14 2.41
C ALA A 260 15.50 -15.63 2.58
N PHE A 261 16.42 -15.13 3.40
CA PHE A 261 16.74 -13.72 3.49
C PHE A 261 17.63 -13.28 2.33
N VAL A 262 17.15 -12.37 1.48
CA VAL A 262 17.87 -11.84 0.32
C VAL A 262 18.22 -10.36 0.50
N PRO A 263 19.31 -9.87 -0.09
CA PRO A 263 19.64 -8.44 -0.11
C PRO A 263 18.54 -7.65 -0.84
N ILE A 264 18.13 -6.51 -0.24
CA ILE A 264 17.03 -5.69 -0.77
C ILE A 264 17.42 -4.23 -1.00
N GLY A 265 18.62 -3.84 -0.57
CA GLY A 265 19.17 -2.48 -0.69
C GLY A 265 19.59 -1.91 0.65
N LEU A 266 19.91 -0.61 0.66
CA LEU A 266 20.39 0.09 1.86
C LEU A 266 19.26 0.58 2.77
N LYS A 267 18.02 0.66 2.26
CA LYS A 267 16.84 1.13 3.00
C LYS A 267 15.67 0.19 2.81
N CYS A 268 15.15 -0.31 3.91
CA CYS A 268 13.91 -1.06 3.99
C CYS A 268 13.44 -1.10 5.45
N GLY A 269 12.22 -0.71 5.68
CA GLY A 269 11.60 -0.74 7.00
C GLY A 269 10.77 -2.00 7.24
N LEU A 270 9.48 -1.81 7.50
CA LEU A 270 8.52 -2.84 7.83
C LEU A 270 7.65 -3.20 6.61
N LEU A 271 7.55 -4.48 6.30
CA LEU A 271 6.61 -5.04 5.32
C LEU A 271 5.59 -5.89 6.09
N MET A 272 4.37 -5.38 6.29
CA MET A 272 3.37 -6.02 7.16
C MET A 272 2.12 -6.38 6.36
N GLY A 273 1.78 -7.66 6.33
CA GLY A 273 0.62 -8.21 5.63
C GLY A 273 -0.72 -7.89 6.29
N ASP A 274 -1.78 -8.10 5.53
CA ASP A 274 -3.16 -7.76 5.89
C ASP A 274 -3.59 -8.34 7.24
N TYR A 275 -4.44 -7.61 7.97
CA TYR A 275 -5.00 -7.99 9.27
C TYR A 275 -4.00 -8.14 10.41
N SER A 276 -2.74 -7.74 10.22
CA SER A 276 -1.69 -7.87 11.24
C SER A 276 -1.65 -6.67 12.18
N ARG A 277 -1.24 -6.90 13.42
CA ARG A 277 -1.25 -5.90 14.50
C ARG A 277 0.04 -5.93 15.30
N ALA A 278 0.46 -4.78 15.80
CA ALA A 278 1.57 -4.65 16.72
C ALA A 278 1.09 -3.98 18.03
N ALA A 279 1.57 -4.49 19.15
CA ALA A 279 1.34 -3.88 20.45
C ALA A 279 1.98 -2.49 20.56
N ILE A 280 1.62 -1.75 21.62
CA ILE A 280 2.29 -0.47 21.93
C ILE A 280 3.79 -0.67 22.11
N ASN A 281 4.58 0.34 21.70
CA ASN A 281 6.04 0.37 21.83
C ASN A 281 6.77 -0.80 21.14
N THR A 282 6.16 -1.43 20.14
CA THR A 282 6.86 -2.43 19.33
C THR A 282 7.94 -1.76 18.50
N SER A 283 9.16 -2.32 18.55
CA SER A 283 10.32 -1.84 17.77
C SER A 283 10.67 -2.85 16.69
N PHE A 284 10.44 -2.50 15.42
CA PHE A 284 10.79 -3.36 14.30
C PHE A 284 12.19 -3.05 13.77
N ASN A 285 12.97 -4.09 13.49
CA ASN A 285 14.27 -3.96 12.85
C ASN A 285 14.12 -3.70 11.34
N THR A 286 15.20 -3.29 10.67
CA THR A 286 15.25 -3.11 9.21
C THR A 286 14.86 -4.36 8.43
N GLY A 287 14.03 -4.21 7.40
CA GLY A 287 13.64 -5.31 6.51
C GLY A 287 12.81 -6.40 7.20
N THR A 288 12.10 -6.07 8.29
CA THR A 288 11.19 -7.02 8.94
C THR A 288 9.98 -7.28 8.05
N VAL A 289 9.66 -8.56 7.86
CA VAL A 289 8.46 -9.03 7.17
C VAL A 289 7.53 -9.69 8.17
N VAL A 290 6.31 -9.19 8.24
CA VAL A 290 5.22 -9.75 9.04
C VAL A 290 4.18 -10.30 8.08
N GLY A 291 3.83 -11.55 8.21
CA GLY A 291 2.79 -12.22 7.43
C GLY A 291 1.39 -11.64 7.66
N ILE A 292 0.40 -12.33 7.16
CA ILE A 292 -1.01 -11.96 7.35
C ILE A 292 -1.53 -12.42 8.71
N CYS A 293 -2.55 -11.74 9.25
CA CYS A 293 -3.24 -12.14 10.48
C CYS A 293 -2.29 -12.35 11.67
N CYS A 294 -1.23 -11.56 11.80
CA CYS A 294 -0.28 -11.67 12.92
C CYS A 294 -0.64 -10.72 14.07
N ASN A 295 -0.29 -11.09 15.29
CA ASN A 295 -0.32 -10.22 16.47
C ASN A 295 1.05 -10.21 17.13
N VAL A 296 1.76 -9.08 17.03
CA VAL A 296 3.15 -8.92 17.46
C VAL A 296 3.19 -8.16 18.78
N PHE A 297 3.63 -8.79 19.87
CA PHE A 297 3.68 -8.21 21.23
C PHE A 297 4.88 -8.67 22.05
N GLU A 298 5.93 -9.14 21.40
CA GLU A 298 7.14 -9.63 22.07
C GLU A 298 7.98 -8.48 22.65
N ARG A 299 8.78 -8.81 23.66
CA ARG A 299 9.74 -7.87 24.26
C ARG A 299 10.98 -7.74 23.37
N GLY A 300 11.47 -6.51 23.19
CA GLY A 300 12.63 -6.22 22.38
C GLY A 300 12.30 -6.15 20.88
N PHE A 301 13.24 -6.59 20.04
CA PHE A 301 13.00 -6.71 18.61
C PHE A 301 12.35 -8.04 18.27
N PRO A 302 11.18 -8.07 17.64
CA PRO A 302 10.63 -9.32 17.12
C PRO A 302 11.53 -9.90 16.03
N PRO A 303 11.36 -11.19 15.67
CA PRO A 303 12.06 -11.80 14.54
C PRO A 303 11.90 -10.99 13.26
N LYS A 304 12.90 -11.00 12.39
CA LYS A 304 12.83 -10.29 11.09
C LYS A 304 11.85 -10.93 10.10
N PHE A 305 11.45 -12.16 10.33
CA PHE A 305 10.36 -12.83 9.63
C PHE A 305 9.39 -13.40 10.66
N ILE A 306 8.13 -12.99 10.55
CA ILE A 306 7.02 -13.46 11.38
C ILE A 306 6.03 -14.12 10.41
N PRO A 307 5.86 -15.45 10.46
CA PRO A 307 5.00 -16.18 9.53
C PRO A 307 3.52 -15.84 9.72
N ASP A 308 2.72 -16.16 8.73
CA ASP A 308 1.27 -15.97 8.75
C ASP A 308 0.62 -16.59 9.99
N PHE A 309 -0.42 -15.96 10.48
CA PHE A 309 -1.18 -16.41 11.65
C PHE A 309 -0.34 -16.60 12.92
N SER A 310 0.64 -15.72 13.16
CA SER A 310 1.42 -15.71 14.40
C SER A 310 0.71 -14.93 15.50
N TRP A 311 0.70 -15.49 16.72
CA TRP A 311 0.29 -14.83 17.97
C TRP A 311 1.49 -14.80 18.91
N GLY A 312 2.32 -13.76 18.85
CA GLY A 312 3.66 -13.80 19.39
C GLY A 312 4.44 -14.98 18.80
N SER A 313 4.98 -15.87 19.68
CA SER A 313 5.67 -17.11 19.28
C SER A 313 4.73 -18.27 18.94
N ASP A 314 3.44 -18.15 19.24
CA ASP A 314 2.47 -19.22 19.06
C ASP A 314 1.70 -19.06 17.73
N ARG A 315 0.92 -20.08 17.37
CA ARG A 315 0.00 -19.99 16.25
C ARG A 315 -1.33 -19.36 16.69
N TYR A 316 -1.80 -18.39 15.92
CA TYR A 316 -3.08 -17.75 16.17
C TYR A 316 -4.23 -18.71 15.89
N ARG A 317 -5.12 -18.90 16.85
CA ARG A 317 -6.29 -19.76 16.66
C ARG A 317 -7.27 -19.12 15.66
N LEU A 318 -7.72 -19.89 14.70
CA LEU A 318 -8.54 -19.41 13.58
C LEU A 318 -9.86 -18.78 14.02
N ASP A 319 -10.53 -19.36 15.04
CA ASP A 319 -11.75 -18.81 15.62
C ASP A 319 -11.54 -17.39 16.18
N GLN A 320 -10.42 -17.15 16.87
CA GLN A 320 -10.05 -15.85 17.36
C GLN A 320 -9.63 -14.88 16.23
N VAL A 321 -8.98 -15.36 15.18
CA VAL A 321 -8.67 -14.55 13.99
C VAL A 321 -9.96 -13.95 13.43
N PHE A 322 -10.98 -14.78 13.19
CA PHE A 322 -12.26 -14.31 12.66
C PHE A 322 -12.97 -13.33 13.59
N GLU A 323 -13.03 -13.64 14.88
CA GLU A 323 -13.62 -12.76 15.87
C GLU A 323 -12.93 -11.40 15.92
N HIS A 324 -11.59 -11.39 15.98
CA HIS A 324 -10.83 -10.15 16.10
C HIS A 324 -10.85 -9.32 14.80
N ILE A 325 -10.85 -9.93 13.63
CA ILE A 325 -11.05 -9.22 12.37
C ILE A 325 -12.45 -8.57 12.34
N ASP A 326 -13.48 -9.32 12.72
CA ASP A 326 -14.85 -8.82 12.71
C ASP A 326 -15.04 -7.65 13.70
N ASN A 327 -14.44 -7.74 14.89
CA ASN A 327 -14.44 -6.67 15.87
C ASN A 327 -13.81 -5.38 15.32
N TRP A 328 -12.67 -5.47 14.63
CA TRP A 328 -12.02 -4.32 14.00
C TRP A 328 -12.84 -3.74 12.84
N LYS A 329 -13.45 -4.61 12.03
CA LYS A 329 -14.33 -4.18 10.93
C LYS A 329 -15.57 -3.45 11.43
N LYS A 330 -16.16 -3.91 12.55
CA LYS A 330 -17.32 -3.26 13.19
C LYS A 330 -17.03 -1.83 13.63
N LEU A 331 -15.79 -1.50 14.04
CA LEU A 331 -15.40 -0.11 14.36
C LEU A 331 -15.49 0.83 13.14
N LYS A 332 -15.52 0.27 11.93
CA LYS A 332 -15.68 1.00 10.67
C LYS A 332 -17.04 0.73 10.00
N GLY A 333 -18.02 0.19 10.74
CA GLY A 333 -19.36 -0.13 10.23
C GLY A 333 -19.40 -1.28 9.21
N LYS A 334 -18.40 -2.18 9.24
CA LYS A 334 -18.29 -3.35 8.36
C LYS A 334 -18.29 -4.64 9.18
N SER A 335 -18.38 -5.78 8.49
CA SER A 335 -18.22 -7.12 9.08
C SER A 335 -17.37 -7.98 8.17
N ILE A 336 -16.79 -9.05 8.73
CA ILE A 336 -16.09 -10.05 7.93
C ILE A 336 -17.10 -10.83 7.08
N THR A 337 -16.84 -10.96 5.77
CA THR A 337 -17.72 -11.68 4.87
C THR A 337 -17.47 -13.19 4.92
N LYS A 338 -18.39 -13.97 4.37
CA LYS A 338 -18.25 -15.43 4.27
C LYS A 338 -17.06 -15.79 3.37
N GLU A 339 -16.91 -15.09 2.25
CA GLU A 339 -15.81 -15.30 1.31
C GLU A 339 -14.43 -15.00 1.94
N GLU A 340 -14.34 -13.92 2.74
CA GLU A 340 -13.11 -13.61 3.49
C GLU A 340 -12.78 -14.73 4.48
N LYS A 341 -13.78 -15.25 5.21
CA LYS A 341 -13.57 -16.37 6.14
C LYS A 341 -13.07 -17.61 5.44
N GLU A 342 -13.75 -18.04 4.38
CA GLU A 342 -13.38 -19.21 3.58
C GLU A 342 -11.95 -19.08 3.01
N LYS A 343 -11.58 -17.90 2.55
CA LYS A 343 -10.25 -17.63 2.04
C LYS A 343 -9.18 -17.72 3.15
N LEU A 344 -9.41 -17.07 4.28
CA LEU A 344 -8.49 -17.11 5.42
C LEU A 344 -8.35 -18.52 6.01
N GLU A 345 -9.45 -19.31 6.05
CA GLU A 345 -9.43 -20.70 6.46
C GLU A 345 -8.58 -21.57 5.53
N ASN A 346 -8.71 -21.40 4.21
CA ASN A 346 -7.88 -22.10 3.23
C ASN A 346 -6.39 -21.75 3.41
N LEU A 347 -6.05 -20.47 3.62
CA LEU A 347 -4.67 -20.03 3.88
C LEU A 347 -4.13 -20.52 5.22
N TYR A 348 -4.99 -20.68 6.22
CA TYR A 348 -4.59 -21.19 7.54
C TYR A 348 -4.18 -22.66 7.48
N HIS A 349 -4.74 -23.46 6.59
CA HIS A 349 -4.48 -24.91 6.46
C HIS A 349 -3.40 -25.27 5.43
N GLN A 350 -2.86 -24.30 4.71
CA GLN A 350 -1.67 -24.46 3.87
C GLN A 350 -0.39 -24.47 4.69
#